data_a4ca1f42e45fbee2fd6be61cca5e6494
#
_entry.id   a4ca1f42e45fbee2fd6be61cca5e6494
#
_cell.length_a   1.000
_cell.length_b   1.000
_cell.length_c   1.000
_cell.angle_alpha   90.00
_cell.angle_beta   90.00
_cell.angle_gamma   90.00
#
_symmetry.space_group_name_H-M   'P 1'
#
loop_
_entity.id
_entity.type
_entity.pdbx_description
1 polymer ?
#
loop_
_entity_poly.entity_id
_entity_poly.type
_entity_poly.pdbx_seq_one_letter_code
_entity_poly.pdbx_strand_id
1 'polypeptide(L)'
;MEFSKKQMNITKGIAILFMLLLHLFCTKEYVGLFTPLIMIGDTPLIYYFALFGDMCVAIYCFCSGYGLMIGYKNSRENYFSKNMIRILKLYINFWIILFLFVVVLGPIMNKSDIYPGSIKDFILTFTAINPAYNGAWWFLTTYIILVLISPYINKIVGKYNIGIVMILSFVIYFIGYIQRIMVPIHTNNEGINYILRQAALLGTSQFPYVVGVIFAEKKLYSKISNIFNKFKFKNILAMFLILMMIVAHGIVQSLFVAVFTGIAFIVLFNLIDKPKWLEDSLAYISKHSTNMWLTHMFFYMIYFKELVFAPKYALLIFIWLVVLCIASSNIINIIYNPIIKFIDNKLEKNKAMIKI
;
A
#
# COMPACT_ATOMS: atom_id res chain seq x y z
N MET A 1 21.26 -3.84 13.29
CA MET A 1 20.89 -4.41 11.97
C MET A 1 20.13 -3.38 11.18
N GLU A 2 20.38 -3.24 9.88
CA GLU A 2 19.58 -2.41 8.99
C GLU A 2 18.22 -3.07 8.76
N PHE A 3 17.21 -2.28 8.34
CA PHE A 3 15.90 -2.80 7.96
C PHE A 3 16.03 -3.69 6.72
N SER A 4 16.05 -5.00 6.95
CA SER A 4 16.40 -5.98 5.92
C SER A 4 15.30 -6.16 4.88
N LYS A 5 15.64 -6.72 3.70
CA LYS A 5 14.65 -7.09 2.68
C LYS A 5 13.58 -8.05 3.21
N LYS A 6 13.97 -8.98 4.11
CA LYS A 6 13.02 -9.90 4.75
C LYS A 6 12.04 -9.14 5.66
N GLN A 7 12.54 -8.25 6.51
CA GLN A 7 11.69 -7.42 7.37
C GLN A 7 10.75 -6.52 6.55
N MET A 8 11.24 -5.94 5.46
CA MET A 8 10.41 -5.15 4.55
C MET A 8 9.28 -5.99 3.92
N ASN A 9 9.56 -7.23 3.52
CA ASN A 9 8.54 -8.12 2.98
C ASN A 9 7.50 -8.50 4.06
N ILE A 10 7.94 -8.87 5.26
CA ILE A 10 7.05 -9.18 6.38
C ILE A 10 6.15 -7.98 6.71
N THR A 11 6.73 -6.76 6.72
CA THR A 11 5.99 -5.51 6.96
C THR A 11 4.95 -5.24 5.87
N LYS A 12 5.27 -5.49 4.59
CA LYS A 12 4.29 -5.40 3.51
C LYS A 12 3.20 -6.47 3.59
N GLY A 13 3.55 -7.67 4.07
CA GLY A 13 2.60 -8.76 4.30
C GLY A 13 1.55 -8.41 5.34
N ILE A 14 1.95 -7.81 6.47
CA ILE A 14 0.96 -7.36 7.47
C ILE A 14 0.18 -6.13 6.96
N ALA A 15 0.81 -5.23 6.19
CA ALA A 15 0.15 -4.04 5.67
C ALA A 15 -0.99 -4.38 4.69
N ILE A 16 -0.82 -5.41 3.83
CA ILE A 16 -1.91 -5.84 2.93
C ILE A 16 -3.07 -6.45 3.71
N LEU A 17 -2.79 -7.18 4.80
CA LEU A 17 -3.83 -7.72 5.68
C LEU A 17 -4.60 -6.59 6.37
N PHE A 18 -3.93 -5.55 6.86
CA PHE A 18 -4.59 -4.36 7.38
C PHE A 18 -5.46 -3.65 6.35
N MET A 19 -5.01 -3.57 5.10
CA MET A 19 -5.81 -2.98 4.03
C MET A 19 -7.11 -3.79 3.79
N LEU A 20 -7.03 -5.12 3.76
CA LEU A 20 -8.23 -5.95 3.61
C LEU A 20 -9.17 -5.81 4.81
N LEU A 21 -8.61 -5.77 6.03
CA LEU A 21 -9.38 -5.58 7.26
C LEU A 21 -10.10 -4.23 7.25
N LEU A 22 -9.40 -3.15 6.86
CA LEU A 22 -9.96 -1.81 6.69
C LEU A 22 -11.16 -1.82 5.75
N HIS A 23 -10.99 -2.38 4.56
CA HIS A 23 -12.03 -2.35 3.53
C HIS A 23 -13.23 -3.24 3.85
N LEU A 24 -13.04 -4.32 4.61
CA LEU A 24 -14.15 -5.19 5.02
C LEU A 24 -14.97 -4.62 6.17
N PHE A 25 -14.33 -4.03 7.19
CA PHE A 25 -14.97 -3.82 8.49
C PHE A 25 -14.88 -2.39 9.04
N CYS A 26 -14.24 -1.44 8.34
CA CYS A 26 -14.22 -0.04 8.77
C CYS A 26 -15.55 0.66 8.40
N THR A 27 -16.66 0.05 8.85
CA THR A 27 -18.00 0.60 8.73
C THR A 27 -18.77 0.36 10.04
N LYS A 28 -19.56 1.35 10.44
CA LYS A 28 -20.50 1.22 11.57
C LYS A 28 -21.82 0.60 11.14
N GLU A 29 -22.10 0.61 9.83
CA GLU A 29 -23.27 -0.01 9.21
C GLU A 29 -22.96 -1.46 8.87
N TYR A 30 -23.00 -2.33 9.87
CA TYR A 30 -22.65 -3.75 9.73
C TYR A 30 -23.87 -4.67 9.55
N VAL A 31 -25.07 -4.17 9.82
CA VAL A 31 -26.31 -4.97 9.74
C VAL A 31 -26.51 -5.47 8.30
N GLY A 32 -26.74 -6.77 8.16
CA GLY A 32 -26.86 -7.43 6.85
C GLY A 32 -25.51 -7.76 6.19
N LEU A 33 -24.36 -7.34 6.76
CA LEU A 33 -23.04 -7.69 6.26
C LEU A 33 -22.40 -8.84 7.06
N PHE A 34 -22.32 -8.69 8.39
CA PHE A 34 -21.72 -9.71 9.25
C PHE A 34 -22.32 -9.68 10.66
N THR A 35 -22.13 -10.78 11.40
CA THR A 35 -22.52 -10.89 12.79
C THR A 35 -21.34 -10.54 13.69
N PRO A 36 -21.39 -9.44 14.45
CA PRO A 36 -20.31 -9.08 15.37
C PRO A 36 -20.31 -10.03 16.58
N LEU A 37 -19.12 -10.46 17.00
CA LEU A 37 -18.96 -11.30 18.22
C LEU A 37 -18.86 -10.45 19.46
N ILE A 38 -18.25 -9.26 19.37
CA ILE A 38 -18.02 -8.36 20.51
C ILE A 38 -18.38 -6.94 20.05
N MET A 39 -19.12 -6.23 20.93
CA MET A 39 -19.53 -4.86 20.73
C MET A 39 -18.89 -3.94 21.78
N ILE A 40 -18.59 -2.70 21.39
CA ILE A 40 -18.22 -1.61 22.27
C ILE A 40 -19.25 -0.50 22.06
N GLY A 41 -20.23 -0.40 22.96
CA GLY A 41 -21.44 0.37 22.71
C GLY A 41 -22.16 -0.17 21.46
N ASP A 42 -22.50 0.69 20.51
CA ASP A 42 -23.16 0.33 19.27
C ASP A 42 -22.20 -0.01 18.12
N THR A 43 -20.90 -0.08 18.40
CA THR A 43 -19.87 -0.31 17.37
C THR A 43 -19.21 -1.68 17.57
N PRO A 44 -19.12 -2.51 16.51
CA PRO A 44 -18.39 -3.77 16.58
C PRO A 44 -16.91 -3.58 16.94
N LEU A 45 -16.36 -4.41 17.81
CA LEU A 45 -14.93 -4.35 18.17
C LEU A 45 -14.03 -4.45 16.92
N ILE A 46 -14.41 -5.26 15.94
CA ILE A 46 -13.64 -5.42 14.68
C ILE A 46 -13.48 -4.10 13.91
N TYR A 47 -14.42 -3.15 14.05
CA TYR A 47 -14.31 -1.82 13.46
C TYR A 47 -13.04 -1.09 13.91
N TYR A 48 -12.69 -1.14 15.20
CA TYR A 48 -11.51 -0.46 15.73
C TYR A 48 -10.20 -1.09 15.22
N PHE A 49 -10.15 -2.40 15.06
CA PHE A 49 -9.03 -3.08 14.42
C PHE A 49 -8.95 -2.75 12.93
N ALA A 50 -10.09 -2.67 12.26
CA ALA A 50 -10.15 -2.30 10.85
C ALA A 50 -9.73 -0.85 10.64
N LEU A 51 -10.18 0.08 11.48
CA LEU A 51 -9.78 1.48 11.45
C LEU A 51 -8.26 1.65 11.58
N PHE A 52 -7.62 0.87 12.46
CA PHE A 52 -6.15 0.85 12.59
C PHE A 52 -5.45 0.45 11.28
N GLY A 53 -6.15 -0.23 10.37
CA GLY A 53 -5.66 -0.62 9.05
C GLY A 53 -5.49 0.54 8.07
N ASP A 54 -5.99 1.75 8.36
CA ASP A 54 -5.87 2.92 7.48
C ASP A 54 -4.41 3.39 7.30
N MET A 55 -3.52 2.99 8.21
CA MET A 55 -2.07 3.19 8.11
C MET A 55 -1.40 2.38 6.98
N CYS A 56 -2.10 1.44 6.32
CA CYS A 56 -1.53 0.54 5.32
C CYS A 56 -0.80 1.28 4.19
N VAL A 57 -1.39 2.37 3.67
CA VAL A 57 -0.76 3.18 2.61
C VAL A 57 0.51 3.85 3.12
N ALA A 58 0.53 4.37 4.35
CA ALA A 58 1.72 4.96 4.94
C ALA A 58 2.86 3.92 5.07
N ILE A 59 2.53 2.68 5.44
CA ILE A 59 3.50 1.58 5.49
C ILE A 59 4.08 1.28 4.10
N TYR A 60 3.24 1.21 3.06
CA TYR A 60 3.71 0.99 1.68
C TYR A 60 4.57 2.14 1.17
N CYS A 61 4.20 3.39 1.45
CA CYS A 61 4.99 4.57 1.11
C CYS A 61 6.35 4.55 1.80
N PHE A 62 6.40 4.28 3.10
CA PHE A 62 7.65 4.16 3.86
C PHE A 62 8.56 3.06 3.28
N CYS A 63 8.03 1.85 3.10
CA CYS A 63 8.80 0.73 2.53
C CYS A 63 9.32 1.06 1.13
N SER A 64 8.54 1.79 0.32
CA SER A 64 8.94 2.21 -1.02
C SER A 64 10.07 3.24 -0.96
N GLY A 65 9.94 4.27 -0.12
CA GLY A 65 10.97 5.29 0.09
C GLY A 65 12.29 4.67 0.58
N TYR A 66 12.19 3.78 1.59
CA TYR A 66 13.35 3.07 2.11
C TYR A 66 14.05 2.22 1.02
N GLY A 67 13.27 1.39 0.31
CA GLY A 67 13.81 0.49 -0.72
C GLY A 67 14.38 1.25 -1.92
N LEU A 68 13.74 2.36 -2.34
CA LEU A 68 14.22 3.19 -3.44
C LEU A 68 15.50 3.94 -3.07
N MET A 69 15.65 4.39 -1.83
CA MET A 69 16.92 5.01 -1.37
C MET A 69 18.08 4.01 -1.35
N ILE A 70 17.85 2.79 -0.87
CA ILE A 70 18.88 1.73 -0.94
C ILE A 70 19.24 1.43 -2.40
N GLY A 71 18.24 1.34 -3.29
CA GLY A 71 18.48 1.16 -4.73
C GLY A 71 19.27 2.31 -5.37
N TYR A 72 19.01 3.54 -4.96
CA TYR A 72 19.73 4.73 -5.42
C TYR A 72 21.20 4.70 -4.99
N LYS A 73 21.48 4.33 -3.74
CA LYS A 73 22.87 4.20 -3.23
C LYS A 73 23.66 3.12 -3.96
N ASN A 74 23.02 1.98 -4.25
CA ASN A 74 23.71 0.82 -4.81
C ASN A 74 23.92 0.90 -6.34
N SER A 75 23.19 1.76 -7.06
CA SER A 75 23.20 1.75 -8.54
C SER A 75 22.77 3.11 -9.10
N ARG A 76 23.49 4.15 -8.77
CA ARG A 76 23.12 5.54 -9.11
C ARG A 76 23.00 5.77 -10.62
N GLU A 77 23.95 5.26 -11.41
CA GLU A 77 23.98 5.44 -12.88
C GLU A 77 22.78 4.82 -13.60
N ASN A 78 22.35 3.65 -13.15
CA ASN A 78 21.23 2.90 -13.76
C ASN A 78 19.90 3.06 -12.99
N TYR A 79 19.84 4.00 -12.04
CA TYR A 79 18.69 4.11 -11.14
C TYR A 79 17.40 4.44 -11.87
N PHE A 80 17.43 5.39 -12.80
CA PHE A 80 16.27 5.78 -13.58
C PHE A 80 15.76 4.63 -14.44
N SER A 81 16.64 3.95 -15.16
CA SER A 81 16.28 2.77 -15.97
C SER A 81 15.63 1.66 -15.14
N LYS A 82 16.18 1.38 -13.95
CA LYS A 82 15.60 0.40 -13.01
C LYS A 82 14.19 0.81 -12.54
N ASN A 83 13.96 2.10 -12.35
CA ASN A 83 12.65 2.62 -11.98
C ASN A 83 11.64 2.50 -13.13
N MET A 84 12.06 2.76 -14.39
CA MET A 84 11.20 2.57 -15.55
C MET A 84 10.81 1.11 -15.72
N ILE A 85 11.74 0.17 -15.54
CA ILE A 85 11.45 -1.27 -15.58
C ILE A 85 10.47 -1.65 -14.44
N ARG A 86 10.61 -1.08 -13.25
CA ARG A 86 9.69 -1.31 -12.13
C ARG A 86 8.28 -0.83 -12.48
N ILE A 87 8.15 0.36 -13.05
CA ILE A 87 6.86 0.92 -13.48
C ILE A 87 6.27 0.05 -14.59
N LEU A 88 7.06 -0.34 -15.59
CA LEU A 88 6.60 -1.22 -16.66
C LEU A 88 6.06 -2.56 -16.12
N LYS A 89 6.78 -3.21 -15.22
CA LYS A 89 6.33 -4.45 -14.58
C LYS A 89 5.03 -4.28 -13.81
N LEU A 90 4.86 -3.15 -13.12
CA LEU A 90 3.60 -2.82 -12.43
C LEU A 90 2.46 -2.60 -13.42
N TYR A 91 2.69 -1.88 -14.54
CA TYR A 91 1.70 -1.69 -15.59
C TYR A 91 1.27 -3.00 -16.24
N ILE A 92 2.20 -3.88 -16.56
CA ILE A 92 1.88 -5.20 -17.14
C ILE A 92 0.97 -5.99 -16.21
N ASN A 93 1.30 -6.02 -14.91
CA ASN A 93 0.45 -6.68 -13.93
C ASN A 93 -0.94 -6.04 -13.84
N PHE A 94 -0.99 -4.72 -13.82
CA PHE A 94 -2.23 -3.95 -13.81
C PHE A 94 -3.08 -4.20 -15.06
N TRP A 95 -2.48 -4.24 -16.26
CA TRP A 95 -3.20 -4.52 -17.51
C TRP A 95 -3.75 -5.93 -17.59
N ILE A 96 -3.03 -6.92 -17.06
CA ILE A 96 -3.56 -8.29 -16.93
C ILE A 96 -4.82 -8.29 -16.06
N ILE A 97 -4.77 -7.62 -14.90
CA ILE A 97 -5.90 -7.51 -13.99
C ILE A 97 -7.05 -6.72 -14.62
N LEU A 98 -6.76 -5.60 -15.27
CA LEU A 98 -7.74 -4.81 -16.01
C LEU A 98 -8.44 -5.67 -17.07
N PHE A 99 -7.68 -6.44 -17.85
CA PHE A 99 -8.25 -7.33 -18.86
C PHE A 99 -9.15 -8.40 -18.21
N LEU A 100 -8.64 -9.12 -17.23
CA LEU A 100 -9.38 -10.24 -16.61
C LEU A 100 -10.63 -9.76 -15.86
N PHE A 101 -10.53 -8.71 -15.06
CA PHE A 101 -11.62 -8.30 -14.17
C PHE A 101 -12.58 -7.28 -14.79
N VAL A 102 -12.12 -6.47 -15.74
CA VAL A 102 -12.95 -5.44 -16.35
C VAL A 102 -13.46 -5.89 -17.72
N VAL A 103 -12.56 -6.35 -18.61
CA VAL A 103 -12.95 -6.69 -20.00
C VAL A 103 -13.61 -8.07 -20.09
N VAL A 104 -13.10 -9.06 -19.34
CA VAL A 104 -13.63 -10.42 -19.40
C VAL A 104 -14.75 -10.63 -18.36
N LEU A 105 -14.46 -10.37 -17.10
CA LEU A 105 -15.39 -10.70 -16.01
C LEU A 105 -16.58 -9.72 -15.96
N GLY A 106 -16.41 -8.46 -16.32
CA GLY A 106 -17.49 -7.46 -16.35
C GLY A 106 -18.69 -7.90 -17.18
N PRO A 107 -18.54 -8.25 -18.46
CA PRO A 107 -19.61 -8.80 -19.29
C PRO A 107 -20.18 -10.12 -18.77
N ILE A 108 -19.35 -11.06 -18.32
CA ILE A 108 -19.79 -12.35 -17.76
C ILE A 108 -20.72 -12.14 -16.56
N MET A 109 -20.43 -11.11 -15.74
CA MET A 109 -21.23 -10.77 -14.56
C MET A 109 -22.39 -9.81 -14.88
N ASN A 110 -22.75 -9.63 -16.17
CA ASN A 110 -23.81 -8.72 -16.64
C ASN A 110 -23.64 -7.25 -16.16
N LYS A 111 -22.41 -6.76 -16.12
CA LYS A 111 -22.07 -5.38 -15.74
C LYS A 111 -21.36 -4.59 -16.85
N SER A 112 -21.68 -4.91 -18.12
CA SER A 112 -21.05 -4.31 -19.30
C SER A 112 -21.20 -2.78 -19.37
N ASP A 113 -22.25 -2.22 -18.80
CA ASP A 113 -22.49 -0.78 -18.77
C ASP A 113 -21.42 -0.01 -17.97
N ILE A 114 -20.76 -0.68 -17.02
CA ILE A 114 -19.72 -0.11 -16.16
C ILE A 114 -18.35 -0.70 -16.49
N TYR A 115 -18.28 -2.01 -16.81
CA TYR A 115 -17.05 -2.77 -16.98
C TYR A 115 -17.02 -3.48 -18.33
N PRO A 116 -16.35 -2.94 -19.38
CA PRO A 116 -15.50 -1.73 -19.39
C PRO A 116 -16.23 -0.40 -19.56
N GLY A 117 -17.57 -0.38 -19.80
CA GLY A 117 -18.33 0.86 -19.99
C GLY A 117 -17.84 1.68 -21.18
N SER A 118 -17.54 2.97 -20.96
CA SER A 118 -17.12 3.87 -22.05
C SER A 118 -15.66 3.67 -22.45
N ILE A 119 -15.36 3.87 -23.75
CA ILE A 119 -13.98 3.84 -24.27
C ILE A 119 -13.11 4.89 -23.57
N LYS A 120 -13.66 6.06 -23.25
CA LYS A 120 -12.95 7.12 -22.52
C LYS A 120 -12.47 6.64 -21.16
N ASP A 121 -13.35 6.03 -20.36
CA ASP A 121 -13.02 5.54 -19.02
C ASP A 121 -12.01 4.39 -19.09
N PHE A 122 -12.13 3.54 -20.10
CA PHE A 122 -11.17 2.48 -20.36
C PHE A 122 -9.76 3.03 -20.64
N ILE A 123 -9.63 4.02 -21.54
CA ILE A 123 -8.33 4.64 -21.88
C ILE A 123 -7.73 5.36 -20.66
N LEU A 124 -8.52 6.12 -19.90
CA LEU A 124 -8.06 6.82 -18.71
C LEU A 124 -7.59 5.84 -17.62
N THR A 125 -8.27 4.70 -17.51
CA THR A 125 -7.85 3.64 -16.58
C THR A 125 -6.62 2.90 -17.09
N PHE A 126 -6.58 2.51 -18.37
CA PHE A 126 -5.46 1.81 -19.00
C PHE A 126 -4.14 2.58 -18.86
N THR A 127 -4.20 3.90 -18.98
CA THR A 127 -3.05 4.80 -18.80
C THR A 127 -2.75 5.10 -17.33
N ALA A 128 -3.56 4.62 -16.39
CA ALA A 128 -3.52 4.95 -14.97
C ALA A 128 -3.62 6.46 -14.67
N ILE A 129 -4.13 7.26 -15.62
CA ILE A 129 -4.42 8.68 -15.39
C ILE A 129 -5.61 8.79 -14.43
N ASN A 130 -6.72 8.11 -14.70
CA ASN A 130 -7.87 8.06 -13.81
C ASN A 130 -8.39 6.61 -13.68
N PRO A 131 -7.80 5.78 -12.82
CA PRO A 131 -8.20 4.38 -12.66
C PRO A 131 -9.50 4.25 -11.84
N ALA A 132 -10.64 4.51 -12.48
CA ALA A 132 -11.95 4.65 -11.84
C ALA A 132 -12.68 3.33 -11.55
N TYR A 133 -12.35 2.21 -12.21
CA TYR A 133 -13.08 0.94 -12.04
C TYR A 133 -12.96 0.30 -10.65
N ASN A 134 -11.96 0.70 -9.89
CA ASN A 134 -11.72 0.16 -8.55
C ASN A 134 -11.22 1.29 -7.65
N GLY A 135 -11.96 1.57 -6.60
CA GLY A 135 -11.68 2.69 -5.70
C GLY A 135 -10.31 2.62 -5.01
N ALA A 136 -9.70 1.44 -4.91
CA ALA A 136 -8.36 1.29 -4.33
C ALA A 136 -7.22 1.60 -5.33
N TRP A 137 -7.51 1.76 -6.62
CA TRP A 137 -6.50 1.98 -7.65
C TRP A 137 -5.94 3.41 -7.69
N TRP A 138 -6.53 4.33 -6.94
CA TRP A 138 -6.00 5.71 -6.84
C TRP A 138 -4.51 5.74 -6.47
N PHE A 139 -4.05 4.77 -5.67
CA PHE A 139 -2.66 4.71 -5.23
C PHE A 139 -1.70 4.32 -6.36
N LEU A 140 -2.17 3.74 -7.46
CA LEU A 140 -1.34 3.38 -8.62
C LEU A 140 -0.67 4.62 -9.22
N THR A 141 -1.48 5.63 -9.55
CA THR A 141 -1.00 6.92 -10.10
C THR A 141 -0.03 7.60 -9.12
N THR A 142 -0.42 7.68 -7.85
CA THR A 142 0.42 8.26 -6.79
C THR A 142 1.76 7.54 -6.65
N TYR A 143 1.75 6.20 -6.66
CA TYR A 143 2.98 5.40 -6.57
C TYR A 143 3.89 5.61 -7.78
N ILE A 144 3.34 5.65 -9.00
CA ILE A 144 4.11 5.92 -10.22
C ILE A 144 4.80 7.27 -10.12
N ILE A 145 4.07 8.32 -9.70
CA ILE A 145 4.65 9.66 -9.51
C ILE A 145 5.77 9.63 -8.46
N LEU A 146 5.56 8.97 -7.30
CA LEU A 146 6.59 8.84 -6.28
C LEU A 146 7.86 8.14 -6.79
N VAL A 147 7.72 7.10 -7.61
CA VAL A 147 8.86 6.41 -8.24
C VAL A 147 9.60 7.32 -9.23
N LEU A 148 8.86 8.09 -10.04
CA LEU A 148 9.44 9.03 -11.01
C LEU A 148 10.22 10.16 -10.35
N ILE A 149 9.69 10.75 -9.26
CA ILE A 149 10.33 11.84 -8.54
C ILE A 149 11.37 11.36 -7.51
N SER A 150 11.48 10.04 -7.29
CA SER A 150 12.39 9.46 -6.30
C SER A 150 13.86 9.87 -6.46
N PRO A 151 14.43 10.03 -7.67
CA PRO A 151 15.83 10.50 -7.81
C PRO A 151 16.06 11.87 -7.18
N TYR A 152 15.08 12.76 -7.34
CA TYR A 152 15.14 14.12 -6.80
C TYR A 152 15.00 14.12 -5.27
N ILE A 153 14.04 13.38 -4.73
CA ILE A 153 13.83 13.22 -3.28
C ILE A 153 15.08 12.63 -2.65
N ASN A 154 15.65 11.57 -3.22
CA ASN A 154 16.85 10.93 -2.69
C ASN A 154 18.06 11.88 -2.70
N LYS A 155 18.22 12.71 -3.76
CA LYS A 155 19.25 13.73 -3.84
C LYS A 155 19.07 14.82 -2.78
N ILE A 156 17.83 15.28 -2.57
CA ILE A 156 17.48 16.30 -1.57
C ILE A 156 17.81 15.79 -0.16
N VAL A 157 17.35 14.59 0.20
CA VAL A 157 17.62 13.99 1.52
C VAL A 157 19.11 13.73 1.76
N GLY A 158 19.86 13.39 0.69
CA GLY A 158 21.30 13.18 0.80
C GLY A 158 22.11 14.48 0.92
N LYS A 159 21.56 15.63 0.46
CA LYS A 159 22.30 16.90 0.38
C LYS A 159 21.96 17.89 1.50
N TYR A 160 20.68 17.99 1.88
CA TYR A 160 20.20 19.05 2.77
C TYR A 160 20.02 18.57 4.21
N ASN A 161 19.85 19.54 5.13
CA ASN A 161 19.56 19.26 6.53
C ASN A 161 18.25 18.49 6.66
N ILE A 162 18.28 17.36 7.36
CA ILE A 162 17.13 16.45 7.49
C ILE A 162 15.96 17.12 8.23
N GLY A 163 16.23 17.95 9.23
CA GLY A 163 15.19 18.69 9.94
C GLY A 163 14.38 19.58 9.00
N ILE A 164 15.08 20.32 8.12
CA ILE A 164 14.43 21.16 7.10
C ILE A 164 13.62 20.32 6.12
N VAL A 165 14.19 19.20 5.63
CA VAL A 165 13.47 18.30 4.71
C VAL A 165 12.22 17.70 5.37
N MET A 166 12.31 17.30 6.63
CA MET A 166 11.18 16.79 7.40
C MET A 166 10.08 17.86 7.57
N ILE A 167 10.44 19.08 7.95
CA ILE A 167 9.46 20.18 8.12
C ILE A 167 8.77 20.49 6.80
N LEU A 168 9.51 20.66 5.71
CA LEU A 168 8.95 20.95 4.40
C LEU A 168 8.03 19.81 3.90
N SER A 169 8.47 18.57 4.07
CA SER A 169 7.66 17.39 3.71
C SER A 169 6.39 17.31 4.56
N PHE A 170 6.47 17.63 5.85
CA PHE A 170 5.30 17.69 6.73
C PHE A 170 4.33 18.81 6.35
N VAL A 171 4.83 20.00 5.99
CA VAL A 171 3.99 21.09 5.51
C VAL A 171 3.22 20.69 4.24
N ILE A 172 3.90 20.04 3.28
CA ILE A 172 3.25 19.52 2.06
C ILE A 172 2.20 18.46 2.42
N TYR A 173 2.51 17.58 3.38
CA TYR A 173 1.55 16.59 3.89
C TYR A 173 0.32 17.28 4.48
N PHE A 174 0.50 18.28 5.32
CA PHE A 174 -0.58 18.99 6.00
C PHE A 174 -1.50 19.72 5.01
N ILE A 175 -0.90 20.42 4.02
CA ILE A 175 -1.67 21.05 2.93
C ILE A 175 -2.46 20.00 2.14
N GLY A 176 -1.81 18.88 1.79
CA GLY A 176 -2.47 17.78 1.11
C GLY A 176 -3.60 17.15 1.93
N TYR A 177 -3.43 17.05 3.24
CA TYR A 177 -4.47 16.56 4.15
C TYR A 177 -5.67 17.51 4.22
N ILE A 178 -5.42 18.83 4.32
CA ILE A 178 -6.50 19.83 4.29
C ILE A 178 -7.30 19.70 3.00
N GLN A 179 -6.63 19.68 1.86
CA GLN A 179 -7.29 19.58 0.54
C GLN A 179 -8.00 18.24 0.32
N ARG A 180 -7.50 17.14 0.91
CA ARG A 180 -8.09 15.81 0.72
C ARG A 180 -9.27 15.54 1.62
N ILE A 181 -9.22 16.00 2.87
CA ILE A 181 -10.10 15.54 3.96
C ILE A 181 -10.88 16.66 4.63
N MET A 182 -10.23 17.79 4.95
CA MET A 182 -10.84 18.82 5.78
C MET A 182 -11.70 19.80 4.99
N VAL A 183 -11.08 20.46 4.03
CA VAL A 183 -11.72 21.55 3.24
C VAL A 183 -11.28 21.39 1.78
N PRO A 184 -11.85 20.42 1.04
CA PRO A 184 -11.54 20.27 -0.38
C PRO A 184 -11.98 21.52 -1.17
N ILE A 185 -11.04 22.12 -1.89
CA ILE A 185 -11.33 23.19 -2.84
C ILE A 185 -11.91 22.54 -4.11
N HIS A 186 -13.10 22.94 -4.49
CA HIS A 186 -13.76 22.55 -5.72
C HIS A 186 -13.93 23.76 -6.64
N THR A 187 -13.67 23.57 -7.93
CA THR A 187 -13.86 24.57 -8.98
C THR A 187 -14.89 24.08 -9.98
N ASN A 188 -15.35 24.97 -10.86
CA ASN A 188 -16.24 24.58 -11.96
C ASN A 188 -15.53 23.82 -13.08
N ASN A 189 -14.22 23.61 -12.99
CA ASN A 189 -13.41 22.91 -13.99
C ASN A 189 -12.98 21.53 -13.49
N GLU A 190 -13.48 20.48 -14.13
CA GLU A 190 -13.19 19.09 -13.75
C GLU A 190 -11.69 18.75 -13.85
N GLY A 191 -10.98 19.33 -14.83
CA GLY A 191 -9.54 19.10 -14.99
C GLY A 191 -8.73 19.69 -13.83
N ILE A 192 -9.11 20.88 -13.34
CA ILE A 192 -8.49 21.51 -12.17
C ILE A 192 -8.79 20.66 -10.92
N ASN A 193 -10.04 20.24 -10.74
CA ASN A 193 -10.43 19.40 -9.61
C ASN A 193 -9.67 18.07 -9.60
N TYR A 194 -9.45 17.47 -10.78
CA TYR A 194 -8.61 16.28 -10.92
C TYR A 194 -7.17 16.55 -10.46
N ILE A 195 -6.54 17.64 -10.92
CA ILE A 195 -5.17 18.02 -10.55
C ILE A 195 -5.06 18.25 -9.04
N LEU A 196 -6.00 18.99 -8.45
CA LEU A 196 -6.05 19.26 -7.01
C LEU A 196 -6.15 17.94 -6.20
N ARG A 197 -7.00 17.01 -6.66
CA ARG A 197 -7.13 15.69 -6.05
C ARG A 197 -5.81 14.91 -6.13
N GLN A 198 -5.15 14.84 -7.29
CA GLN A 198 -3.88 14.13 -7.45
C GLN A 198 -2.76 14.77 -6.60
N ALA A 199 -2.71 16.11 -6.55
CA ALA A 199 -1.77 16.82 -5.71
C ALA A 199 -1.99 16.53 -4.21
N ALA A 200 -3.24 16.47 -3.76
CA ALA A 200 -3.58 16.12 -2.38
C ALA A 200 -3.21 14.66 -2.04
N LEU A 201 -3.49 13.72 -2.95
CA LEU A 201 -3.10 12.32 -2.80
C LEU A 201 -1.57 12.14 -2.73
N LEU A 202 -0.84 12.83 -3.61
CA LEU A 202 0.62 12.84 -3.60
C LEU A 202 1.15 13.52 -2.33
N GLY A 203 0.59 14.67 -1.93
CA GLY A 203 0.96 15.41 -0.73
C GLY A 203 0.83 14.55 0.53
N THR A 204 -0.28 13.82 0.66
CA THR A 204 -0.50 12.94 1.82
C THR A 204 0.38 11.68 1.79
N SER A 205 0.79 11.20 0.63
CA SER A 205 1.58 9.97 0.47
C SER A 205 3.10 10.21 0.53
N GLN A 206 3.57 11.42 0.16
CA GLN A 206 5.01 11.71 0.09
C GLN A 206 5.67 11.78 1.47
N PHE A 207 4.97 12.21 2.52
CA PHE A 207 5.58 12.35 3.85
C PHE A 207 6.06 11.00 4.41
N PRO A 208 5.25 9.95 4.54
CA PRO A 208 5.74 8.66 4.98
C PRO A 208 6.80 8.07 4.03
N TYR A 209 6.74 8.39 2.73
CA TYR A 209 7.77 8.03 1.76
C TYR A 209 9.11 8.70 2.09
N VAL A 210 9.14 10.02 2.32
CA VAL A 210 10.34 10.79 2.69
C VAL A 210 10.91 10.29 4.02
N VAL A 211 10.06 9.98 5.00
CA VAL A 211 10.50 9.36 6.27
C VAL A 211 11.22 8.03 5.99
N GLY A 212 10.68 7.18 5.11
CA GLY A 212 11.34 5.94 4.68
C GLY A 212 12.72 6.18 4.05
N VAL A 213 12.84 7.19 3.18
CA VAL A 213 14.12 7.62 2.57
C VAL A 213 15.12 8.05 3.65
N ILE A 214 14.67 8.85 4.63
CA ILE A 214 15.53 9.33 5.74
C ILE A 214 15.96 8.16 6.63
N PHE A 215 15.08 7.22 6.92
CA PHE A 215 15.43 6.01 7.67
C PHE A 215 16.55 5.22 7.00
N ALA A 216 16.49 5.05 5.67
CA ALA A 216 17.52 4.39 4.88
C ALA A 216 18.82 5.20 4.82
N GLU A 217 18.73 6.54 4.69
CA GLU A 217 19.91 7.42 4.62
C GLU A 217 20.68 7.44 5.92
N LYS A 218 20.00 7.61 7.05
CA LYS A 218 20.59 7.79 8.38
C LYS A 218 20.65 6.54 9.23
N LYS A 219 20.24 5.39 8.68
CA LYS A 219 20.23 4.11 9.39
C LYS A 219 19.46 4.19 10.71
N LEU A 220 18.30 4.88 10.70
CA LEU A 220 17.55 5.16 11.93
C LEU A 220 17.00 3.90 12.57
N TYR A 221 16.59 2.90 11.77
CA TYR A 221 16.06 1.65 12.31
C TYR A 221 17.10 0.94 13.20
N SER A 222 18.35 0.83 12.77
CA SER A 222 19.40 0.19 13.58
C SER A 222 19.73 0.97 14.85
N LYS A 223 19.68 2.30 14.81
CA LYS A 223 19.88 3.13 16.01
C LYS A 223 18.78 2.87 17.05
N ILE A 224 17.51 2.88 16.61
CA ILE A 224 16.36 2.62 17.46
C ILE A 224 16.42 1.18 17.99
N SER A 225 16.67 0.19 17.12
CA SER A 225 16.77 -1.23 17.50
C SER A 225 17.87 -1.46 18.55
N ASN A 226 19.03 -0.78 18.43
CA ASN A 226 20.09 -0.90 19.42
C ASN A 226 19.69 -0.36 20.80
N ILE A 227 18.82 0.66 20.87
CA ILE A 227 18.27 1.17 22.13
C ILE A 227 17.28 0.15 22.72
N PHE A 228 16.30 -0.31 21.91
CA PHE A 228 15.28 -1.23 22.37
C PHE A 228 15.82 -2.61 22.76
N ASN A 229 16.87 -3.10 22.10
CA ASN A 229 17.51 -4.38 22.46
C ASN A 229 18.17 -4.39 23.85
N LYS A 230 18.35 -3.24 24.47
CA LYS A 230 18.82 -3.14 25.86
C LYS A 230 17.71 -3.48 26.88
N PHE A 231 16.45 -3.42 26.49
CA PHE A 231 15.34 -3.73 27.38
C PHE A 231 15.09 -5.23 27.44
N LYS A 232 15.11 -5.79 28.64
CA LYS A 232 14.88 -7.23 28.90
C LYS A 232 13.52 -7.71 28.36
N PHE A 233 12.49 -6.87 28.40
CA PHE A 233 11.12 -7.18 27.99
C PHE A 233 10.71 -6.44 26.72
N LYS A 234 11.63 -6.25 25.75
CA LYS A 234 11.38 -5.49 24.50
C LYS A 234 10.13 -5.93 23.75
N ASN A 235 9.87 -7.25 23.66
CA ASN A 235 8.71 -7.80 22.94
C ASN A 235 7.39 -7.39 23.61
N ILE A 236 7.33 -7.50 24.94
CA ILE A 236 6.13 -7.11 25.72
C ILE A 236 5.91 -5.60 25.61
N LEU A 237 6.99 -4.81 25.73
CA LEU A 237 6.91 -3.36 25.57
C LEU A 237 6.41 -2.97 24.19
N ALA A 238 6.96 -3.57 23.13
CA ALA A 238 6.54 -3.26 21.75
C ALA A 238 5.08 -3.67 21.50
N MET A 239 4.64 -4.84 21.97
CA MET A 239 3.23 -5.27 21.86
C MET A 239 2.30 -4.35 22.66
N PHE A 240 2.69 -3.95 23.86
CA PHE A 240 1.92 -3.00 24.67
C PHE A 240 1.77 -1.66 23.98
N LEU A 241 2.86 -1.11 23.40
CA LEU A 241 2.80 0.14 22.65
C LEU A 241 1.92 0.03 21.39
N ILE A 242 1.94 -1.10 20.68
CA ILE A 242 1.04 -1.32 19.54
C ILE A 242 -0.42 -1.36 20.03
N LEU A 243 -0.72 -2.04 21.13
CA LEU A 243 -2.06 -2.05 21.69
C LEU A 243 -2.53 -0.65 22.08
N MET A 244 -1.68 0.12 22.75
CA MET A 244 -1.97 1.52 23.08
C MET A 244 -2.22 2.37 21.82
N MET A 245 -1.51 2.12 20.74
CA MET A 245 -1.74 2.80 19.45
C MET A 245 -3.09 2.43 18.86
N ILE A 246 -3.52 1.17 18.93
CA ILE A 246 -4.86 0.75 18.47
C ILE A 246 -5.94 1.47 19.26
N VAL A 247 -5.82 1.52 20.60
CA VAL A 247 -6.77 2.23 21.46
C VAL A 247 -6.78 3.73 21.16
N ALA A 248 -5.61 4.36 21.08
CA ALA A 248 -5.50 5.79 20.79
C ALA A 248 -6.10 6.13 19.42
N HIS A 249 -5.87 5.28 18.40
CA HIS A 249 -6.43 5.46 17.06
C HIS A 249 -7.95 5.24 17.04
N GLY A 250 -8.47 4.35 17.88
CA GLY A 250 -9.90 4.16 18.07
C GLY A 250 -10.59 5.35 18.75
N ILE A 251 -9.88 6.09 19.60
CA ILE A 251 -10.36 7.34 20.23
C ILE A 251 -10.26 8.50 19.22
N VAL A 252 -9.11 8.65 18.57
CA VAL A 252 -8.86 9.72 17.57
C VAL A 252 -8.99 9.13 16.17
N GLN A 253 -10.23 9.01 15.68
CA GLN A 253 -10.56 8.42 14.39
C GLN A 253 -10.22 9.39 13.23
N SER A 254 -8.94 9.57 12.96
CA SER A 254 -8.46 10.54 11.97
C SER A 254 -7.37 9.96 11.08
N LEU A 255 -7.56 10.08 9.77
CA LEU A 255 -6.53 9.75 8.77
C LEU A 255 -5.24 10.58 8.93
N PHE A 256 -5.30 11.72 9.63
CA PHE A 256 -4.09 12.48 9.97
C PHE A 256 -3.16 11.68 10.87
N VAL A 257 -3.71 10.95 11.84
CA VAL A 257 -2.94 10.13 12.79
C VAL A 257 -2.39 8.87 12.13
N ALA A 258 -3.06 8.33 11.12
CA ALA A 258 -2.72 7.09 10.44
C ALA A 258 -1.27 7.04 9.93
N VAL A 259 -0.73 8.16 9.45
CA VAL A 259 0.65 8.22 8.95
C VAL A 259 1.67 8.04 10.07
N PHE A 260 1.44 8.68 11.21
CA PHE A 260 2.33 8.58 12.38
C PHE A 260 2.24 7.21 13.04
N THR A 261 1.03 6.66 13.17
CA THR A 261 0.80 5.30 13.67
C THR A 261 1.46 4.27 12.74
N GLY A 262 1.37 4.46 11.42
CA GLY A 262 2.02 3.58 10.44
C GLY A 262 3.54 3.55 10.58
N ILE A 263 4.18 4.71 10.71
CA ILE A 263 5.64 4.81 10.90
C ILE A 263 6.07 4.17 12.24
N ALA A 264 5.35 4.48 13.33
CA ALA A 264 5.62 3.90 14.64
C ALA A 264 5.40 2.38 14.63
N PHE A 265 4.31 1.91 14.01
CA PHE A 265 4.02 0.49 13.85
C PHE A 265 5.14 -0.25 13.12
N ILE A 266 5.67 0.27 12.02
CA ILE A 266 6.78 -0.36 11.29
C ILE A 266 7.96 -0.64 12.25
N VAL A 267 8.32 0.35 13.05
CA VAL A 267 9.44 0.22 14.00
C VAL A 267 9.12 -0.83 15.07
N LEU A 268 8.01 -0.67 15.76
CA LEU A 268 7.64 -1.56 16.87
C LEU A 268 7.42 -3.01 16.40
N PHE A 269 6.70 -3.20 15.29
CA PHE A 269 6.45 -4.51 14.74
C PHE A 269 7.73 -5.26 14.36
N ASN A 270 8.75 -4.56 13.84
CA ASN A 270 10.02 -5.18 13.47
C ASN A 270 10.98 -5.37 14.65
N LEU A 271 10.72 -4.74 15.80
CA LEU A 271 11.45 -5.00 17.04
C LEU A 271 10.97 -6.26 17.77
N ILE A 272 9.75 -6.71 17.53
CA ILE A 272 9.21 -7.95 18.08
C ILE A 272 9.89 -9.15 17.41
N ASP A 273 10.41 -10.06 18.23
CA ASP A 273 10.90 -11.36 17.77
C ASP A 273 9.71 -12.24 17.41
N LYS A 274 9.63 -12.64 16.15
CA LYS A 274 8.52 -13.41 15.60
C LYS A 274 8.91 -14.86 15.40
N PRO A 275 8.02 -15.83 15.64
CA PRO A 275 8.27 -17.21 15.30
C PRO A 275 8.39 -17.34 13.77
N LYS A 276 9.23 -18.27 13.34
CA LYS A 276 9.57 -18.45 11.91
C LYS A 276 8.34 -18.68 11.04
N TRP A 277 7.36 -19.45 11.51
CA TRP A 277 6.13 -19.72 10.75
C TRP A 277 5.36 -18.41 10.43
N LEU A 278 5.31 -17.47 11.36
CA LEU A 278 4.64 -16.18 11.15
C LEU A 278 5.42 -15.31 10.15
N GLU A 279 6.75 -15.27 10.27
CA GLU A 279 7.58 -14.55 9.31
C GLU A 279 7.43 -15.10 7.90
N ASP A 280 7.46 -16.42 7.74
CA ASP A 280 7.36 -17.08 6.45
C ASP A 280 5.95 -16.89 5.84
N SER A 281 4.89 -16.95 6.66
CA SER A 281 3.51 -16.67 6.23
C SER A 281 3.34 -15.23 5.74
N LEU A 282 3.82 -14.24 6.50
CA LEU A 282 3.74 -12.84 6.11
C LEU A 282 4.60 -12.54 4.88
N ALA A 283 5.78 -13.15 4.77
CA ALA A 283 6.63 -13.04 3.59
C ALA A 283 5.97 -13.67 2.35
N TYR A 284 5.24 -14.78 2.50
CA TYR A 284 4.45 -15.38 1.44
C TYR A 284 3.32 -14.45 0.99
N ILE A 285 2.51 -13.94 1.92
CA ILE A 285 1.42 -12.99 1.64
C ILE A 285 1.96 -11.76 0.92
N SER A 286 3.12 -11.25 1.32
CA SER A 286 3.78 -10.11 0.67
C SER A 286 4.05 -10.31 -0.82
N LYS A 287 4.33 -11.54 -1.27
CA LYS A 287 4.52 -11.85 -2.70
C LYS A 287 3.25 -11.64 -3.52
N HIS A 288 2.09 -11.78 -2.89
CA HIS A 288 0.77 -11.61 -3.50
C HIS A 288 0.18 -10.20 -3.29
N SER A 289 0.82 -9.37 -2.47
CA SER A 289 0.25 -8.11 -1.98
C SER A 289 -0.19 -7.15 -3.08
N THR A 290 0.54 -7.05 -4.19
CA THR A 290 0.15 -6.18 -5.32
C THR A 290 -1.13 -6.67 -5.97
N ASN A 291 -1.26 -7.98 -6.23
CA ASN A 291 -2.46 -8.55 -6.81
C ASN A 291 -3.65 -8.46 -5.85
N MET A 292 -3.43 -8.74 -4.55
CA MET A 292 -4.45 -8.59 -3.51
C MET A 292 -4.98 -7.16 -3.47
N TRP A 293 -4.08 -6.15 -3.47
CA TRP A 293 -4.46 -4.74 -3.54
C TRP A 293 -5.28 -4.42 -4.79
N LEU A 294 -4.86 -4.89 -5.95
CA LEU A 294 -5.54 -4.56 -7.22
C LEU A 294 -6.86 -5.31 -7.41
N THR A 295 -7.09 -6.43 -6.73
CA THR A 295 -8.26 -7.30 -7.00
C THR A 295 -9.31 -7.36 -5.88
N HIS A 296 -8.97 -7.05 -4.62
CA HIS A 296 -9.86 -7.31 -3.48
C HIS A 296 -11.24 -6.66 -3.59
N MET A 297 -11.35 -5.44 -4.15
CA MET A 297 -12.64 -4.77 -4.30
C MET A 297 -13.56 -5.46 -5.30
N PHE A 298 -13.01 -6.16 -6.30
CA PHE A 298 -13.83 -6.98 -7.19
C PHE A 298 -14.50 -8.13 -6.46
N PHE A 299 -13.86 -8.66 -5.42
CA PHE A 299 -14.43 -9.71 -4.59
C PHE A 299 -15.47 -9.17 -3.60
N TYR A 300 -15.09 -8.31 -2.66
CA TYR A 300 -15.96 -7.99 -1.54
C TYR A 300 -17.05 -6.93 -1.86
N MET A 301 -16.94 -6.20 -2.97
CA MET A 301 -17.83 -5.08 -3.26
C MET A 301 -18.46 -5.15 -4.65
N ILE A 302 -17.71 -5.55 -5.70
CA ILE A 302 -18.13 -5.36 -7.10
C ILE A 302 -18.88 -6.59 -7.63
N TYR A 303 -18.28 -7.79 -7.57
CA TYR A 303 -18.85 -8.99 -8.22
C TYR A 303 -19.33 -10.06 -7.25
N PHE A 304 -18.62 -10.28 -6.13
CA PHE A 304 -18.80 -11.46 -5.29
C PHE A 304 -19.07 -11.10 -3.82
N LYS A 305 -19.78 -9.99 -3.60
CA LYS A 305 -20.07 -9.50 -2.24
C LYS A 305 -20.73 -10.59 -1.38
N GLU A 306 -21.78 -11.23 -1.90
CA GLU A 306 -22.51 -12.28 -1.17
C GLU A 306 -21.62 -13.49 -0.85
N LEU A 307 -20.77 -13.91 -1.80
CA LEU A 307 -19.81 -14.99 -1.60
C LEU A 307 -18.80 -14.66 -0.49
N VAL A 308 -18.30 -13.41 -0.46
CA VAL A 308 -17.31 -12.98 0.53
C VAL A 308 -17.92 -12.91 1.93
N PHE A 309 -19.15 -12.42 2.05
CA PHE A 309 -19.85 -12.28 3.34
C PHE A 309 -20.65 -13.54 3.75
N ALA A 310 -20.71 -14.58 2.94
CA ALA A 310 -21.41 -15.84 3.25
C ALA A 310 -21.00 -16.49 4.59
N PRO A 311 -19.72 -16.43 5.05
CA PRO A 311 -19.33 -16.99 6.34
C PRO A 311 -19.91 -16.28 7.57
N LYS A 312 -20.51 -15.10 7.43
CA LYS A 312 -21.21 -14.29 8.45
C LYS A 312 -20.35 -13.74 9.58
N TYR A 313 -19.29 -14.42 10.02
CA TYR A 313 -18.41 -13.98 11.12
C TYR A 313 -17.16 -13.28 10.59
N ALA A 314 -16.80 -12.14 11.19
CA ALA A 314 -15.75 -11.27 10.69
C ALA A 314 -14.41 -11.99 10.44
N LEU A 315 -13.96 -12.86 11.37
CA LEU A 315 -12.71 -13.61 11.19
C LEU A 315 -12.77 -14.55 9.99
N LEU A 316 -13.89 -15.25 9.80
CA LEU A 316 -14.05 -16.19 8.68
C LEU A 316 -14.16 -15.46 7.34
N ILE A 317 -14.90 -14.34 7.30
CA ILE A 317 -14.98 -13.45 6.12
C ILE A 317 -13.58 -12.94 5.73
N PHE A 318 -12.80 -12.50 6.71
CA PHE A 318 -11.45 -12.01 6.49
C PHE A 318 -10.52 -13.10 5.91
N ILE A 319 -10.48 -14.27 6.55
CA ILE A 319 -9.69 -15.41 6.06
C ILE A 319 -10.14 -15.80 4.66
N TRP A 320 -11.45 -15.84 4.41
CA TRP A 320 -12.02 -16.20 3.13
C TRP A 320 -11.61 -15.21 2.02
N LEU A 321 -11.69 -13.90 2.27
CA LEU A 321 -11.22 -12.90 1.32
C LEU A 321 -9.71 -13.02 1.04
N VAL A 322 -8.89 -13.29 2.07
CA VAL A 322 -7.45 -13.53 1.88
C VAL A 322 -7.22 -14.74 0.96
N VAL A 323 -7.93 -15.84 1.17
CA VAL A 323 -7.85 -17.05 0.32
C VAL A 323 -8.25 -16.73 -1.12
N LEU A 324 -9.36 -16.05 -1.34
CA LEU A 324 -9.83 -15.65 -2.68
C LEU A 324 -8.82 -14.76 -3.40
N CYS A 325 -8.26 -13.77 -2.69
CA CYS A 325 -7.24 -12.89 -3.25
C CYS A 325 -5.92 -13.63 -3.59
N ILE A 326 -5.49 -14.58 -2.76
CA ILE A 326 -4.29 -15.40 -3.04
C ILE A 326 -4.57 -16.34 -4.23
N ALA A 327 -5.72 -16.99 -4.30
CA ALA A 327 -6.10 -17.84 -5.42
C ALA A 327 -6.10 -17.04 -6.74
N SER A 328 -6.74 -15.87 -6.74
CA SER A 328 -6.73 -14.94 -7.87
C SER A 328 -5.30 -14.52 -8.25
N SER A 329 -4.47 -14.19 -7.25
CA SER A 329 -3.07 -13.83 -7.49
C SER A 329 -2.28 -14.96 -8.16
N ASN A 330 -2.51 -16.20 -7.79
CA ASN A 330 -1.86 -17.35 -8.45
C ASN A 330 -2.26 -17.47 -9.92
N ILE A 331 -3.55 -17.27 -10.23
CA ILE A 331 -4.05 -17.27 -11.63
C ILE A 331 -3.41 -16.13 -12.43
N ILE A 332 -3.37 -14.92 -11.88
CA ILE A 332 -2.74 -13.76 -12.51
C ILE A 332 -1.24 -14.05 -12.77
N ASN A 333 -0.55 -14.66 -11.82
CA ASN A 333 0.88 -14.97 -11.91
C ASN A 333 1.19 -16.03 -12.98
N ILE A 334 0.25 -16.91 -13.35
CA ILE A 334 0.42 -17.84 -14.47
C ILE A 334 0.65 -17.08 -15.78
N ILE A 335 -0.05 -15.94 -15.95
CA ILE A 335 0.11 -15.09 -17.15
C ILE A 335 1.30 -14.13 -16.96
N TYR A 336 1.41 -13.52 -15.80
CA TYR A 336 2.39 -12.47 -15.53
C TYR A 336 3.84 -12.97 -15.54
N ASN A 337 4.13 -14.09 -14.88
CA ASN A 337 5.50 -14.56 -14.70
C ASN A 337 6.23 -14.90 -16.02
N PRO A 338 5.62 -15.57 -17.02
CA PRO A 338 6.26 -15.81 -18.31
C PRO A 338 6.60 -14.50 -19.05
N ILE A 339 5.70 -13.51 -19.01
CA ILE A 339 5.91 -12.21 -19.66
C ILE A 339 7.10 -11.50 -19.03
N ILE A 340 7.16 -11.46 -17.69
CA ILE A 340 8.27 -10.80 -16.99
C ILE A 340 9.59 -11.52 -17.22
N LYS A 341 9.60 -12.85 -17.22
CA LYS A 341 10.81 -13.63 -17.53
C LYS A 341 11.33 -13.33 -18.94
N PHE A 342 10.44 -13.22 -19.92
CA PHE A 342 10.82 -12.85 -21.29
C PHE A 342 11.46 -11.45 -21.34
N ILE A 343 10.84 -10.46 -20.66
CA ILE A 343 11.37 -9.09 -20.59
C ILE A 343 12.74 -9.06 -19.91
N ASP A 344 12.88 -9.73 -18.77
CA ASP A 344 14.15 -9.77 -18.01
C ASP A 344 15.28 -10.39 -18.85
N ASN A 345 15.02 -11.50 -19.52
CA ASN A 345 15.99 -12.16 -20.41
C ASN A 345 16.42 -11.23 -21.57
N LYS A 346 15.48 -10.48 -22.17
CA LYS A 346 15.79 -9.51 -23.24
C LYS A 346 16.64 -8.35 -22.71
N LEU A 347 16.35 -7.83 -21.53
CA LEU A 347 17.13 -6.76 -20.92
C LEU A 347 18.55 -7.21 -20.55
N GLU A 348 18.73 -8.44 -20.08
CA GLU A 348 20.06 -9.00 -19.80
C GLU A 348 20.90 -9.18 -21.07
N LYS A 349 20.32 -9.71 -22.16
CA LYS A 349 21.00 -9.84 -23.46
C LYS A 349 21.46 -8.48 -23.99
N ASN A 350 20.60 -7.46 -23.94
CA ASN A 350 20.96 -6.11 -24.41
C ASN A 350 22.11 -5.50 -23.59
N LYS A 351 22.16 -5.75 -22.25
CA LYS A 351 23.28 -5.29 -21.41
C LYS A 351 24.59 -6.01 -21.74
N ALA A 352 24.53 -7.28 -22.11
CA ALA A 352 25.71 -8.04 -22.52
C ALA A 352 26.29 -7.53 -23.85
N MET A 353 25.41 -7.17 -24.81
CA MET A 353 25.83 -6.62 -26.12
C MET A 353 26.44 -5.21 -26.05
N ILE A 354 26.04 -4.37 -25.07
CA ILE A 354 26.58 -3.03 -24.87
C ILE A 354 27.94 -3.04 -24.16
N LYS A 355 28.34 -4.17 -23.57
CA LYS A 355 29.62 -4.34 -22.86
C LYS A 355 30.75 -4.90 -23.78
N ILE A 356 30.43 -5.27 -25.01
CA ILE A 356 31.36 -5.63 -26.09
C ILE A 356 31.62 -4.38 -26.94
#